data_0fcc39c1fd4e71c9eb26456f4214c789
#
_entry.id   0fcc39c1fd4e71c9eb26456f4214c789
#
_cell.length_a   1.000
_cell.length_b   1.000
_cell.length_c   1.000
_cell.angle_alpha   90.00
_cell.angle_beta   90.00
_cell.angle_gamma   90.00
#
_symmetry.space_group_name_H-M   'P 1'
#
loop_
_entity.id
_entity.type
_entity.pdbx_description
1 polymer ?
#
loop_
_entity_poly.entity_id
_entity_poly.type
_entity_poly.pdbx_seq_one_letter_code
_entity_poly.pdbx_strand_id
1 'polypeptide(L)'
;MDPSLRRMHNSPAEPTAAIVARIGQRLDDIGRTMASRYRDEILDYRSMPDEILYGDVAVVSVLNFQVLLATVETGAPIPATVIDELRRSAARRVHQGISLESLLHAYRLWCQYVWETVTTTARESRRDE
;
A
#
# COMPACT_ATOMS: atom_id res chain seq x y z
N MET A 1 14.28 10.70 32.99
CA MET A 1 13.18 10.55 32.03
C MET A 1 12.36 9.31 32.38
N ASP A 2 11.05 9.47 32.47
CA ASP A 2 10.16 8.39 32.85
C ASP A 2 10.24 7.27 31.78
N PRO A 3 10.50 6.00 32.19
CA PRO A 3 10.53 4.86 31.28
C PRO A 3 9.22 4.67 30.48
N SER A 4 8.08 5.05 31.05
CA SER A 4 6.78 4.96 30.38
C SER A 4 6.69 5.89 29.17
N LEU A 5 7.22 7.11 29.28
CA LEU A 5 7.26 8.06 28.18
C LEU A 5 8.19 7.60 27.06
N ARG A 6 9.30 6.95 27.40
CA ARG A 6 10.22 6.40 26.44
C ARG A 6 9.56 5.27 25.62
N ARG A 7 8.77 4.42 26.24
CA ARG A 7 8.00 3.38 25.52
C ARG A 7 7.00 3.98 24.55
N MET A 8 6.30 5.03 24.96
CA MET A 8 5.31 5.69 24.11
C MET A 8 5.94 6.31 22.86
N HIS A 9 7.21 6.74 22.93
CA HIS A 9 7.91 7.35 21.81
C HIS A 9 8.57 6.34 20.87
N ASN A 10 9.05 5.22 21.37
CA ASN A 10 9.93 4.31 20.65
C ASN A 10 9.26 3.00 20.20
N SER A 11 8.05 2.72 20.68
CA SER A 11 7.31 1.51 20.32
C SER A 11 5.96 1.87 19.72
N PRO A 12 5.54 1.25 18.62
CA PRO A 12 4.18 1.40 18.17
C PRO A 12 3.23 0.91 19.24
N ALA A 13 2.06 1.53 19.36
CA ALA A 13 1.02 1.04 20.25
C ALA A 13 0.66 -0.40 19.86
N GLU A 14 0.33 -1.28 20.83
CA GLU A 14 -0.08 -2.65 20.53
C GLU A 14 -1.18 -2.74 19.46
N PRO A 15 -2.24 -1.89 19.48
CA PRO A 15 -3.24 -1.90 18.41
C PRO A 15 -2.62 -1.66 17.02
N THR A 16 -1.64 -0.76 16.91
CA THR A 16 -0.94 -0.50 15.65
C THR A 16 -0.18 -1.72 15.18
N ALA A 17 0.57 -2.37 16.06
CA ALA A 17 1.33 -3.58 15.74
C ALA A 17 0.40 -4.71 15.28
N ALA A 18 -0.75 -4.89 15.92
CA ALA A 18 -1.72 -5.90 15.55
C ALA A 18 -2.32 -5.63 14.16
N ILE A 19 -2.63 -4.38 13.85
CA ILE A 19 -3.15 -3.96 12.54
C ILE A 19 -2.12 -4.26 11.45
N VAL A 20 -0.86 -3.86 11.66
CA VAL A 20 0.23 -4.09 10.71
C VAL A 20 0.41 -5.60 10.46
N ALA A 21 0.39 -6.42 11.50
CA ALA A 21 0.53 -7.86 11.37
C ALA A 21 -0.62 -8.50 10.57
N ARG A 22 -1.86 -8.09 10.82
CA ARG A 22 -3.04 -8.60 10.10
C ARG A 22 -3.00 -8.24 8.63
N ILE A 23 -2.65 -7.00 8.31
CA ILE A 23 -2.49 -6.55 6.92
C ILE A 23 -1.37 -7.32 6.25
N GLY A 24 -0.24 -7.53 6.94
CA GLY A 24 0.90 -8.28 6.43
C GLY A 24 0.56 -9.71 5.99
N GLN A 25 -0.43 -10.33 6.63
CA GLN A 25 -0.89 -11.68 6.27
C GLN A 25 -1.77 -11.72 5.00
N ARG A 26 -2.25 -10.56 4.54
CA ARG A 26 -3.20 -10.44 3.44
C ARG A 26 -2.65 -9.71 2.22
N LEU A 27 -1.33 -9.48 2.17
CA LEU A 27 -0.73 -8.62 1.13
C LEU A 27 -0.96 -9.13 -0.29
N ASP A 28 -0.93 -10.45 -0.51
CA ASP A 28 -1.18 -10.99 -1.84
C ASP A 28 -2.62 -10.72 -2.31
N ASP A 29 -3.59 -10.93 -1.45
CA ASP A 29 -5.00 -10.66 -1.74
C ASP A 29 -5.24 -9.16 -1.95
N ILE A 30 -4.60 -8.34 -1.14
CA ILE A 30 -4.66 -6.88 -1.25
C ILE A 30 -4.15 -6.43 -2.62
N GLY A 31 -3.00 -6.93 -3.05
CA GLY A 31 -2.41 -6.59 -4.34
C GLY A 31 -3.31 -6.96 -5.52
N ARG A 32 -3.89 -8.15 -5.49
CA ARG A 32 -4.84 -8.61 -6.52
C ARG A 32 -6.10 -7.77 -6.56
N THR A 33 -6.64 -7.44 -5.40
CA THR A 33 -7.84 -6.62 -5.29
C THR A 33 -7.59 -5.22 -5.85
N MET A 34 -6.46 -4.61 -5.51
CA MET A 34 -6.07 -3.30 -6.04
C MET A 34 -5.95 -3.33 -7.57
N ALA A 35 -5.24 -4.33 -8.10
CA ALA A 35 -5.06 -4.48 -9.55
C ALA A 35 -6.40 -4.65 -10.27
N SER A 36 -7.31 -5.44 -9.72
CA SER A 36 -8.65 -5.63 -10.27
C SER A 36 -9.45 -4.34 -10.27
N ARG A 37 -9.34 -3.53 -9.22
CA ARG A 37 -10.01 -2.22 -9.15
C ARG A 37 -9.48 -1.26 -10.20
N TYR A 38 -8.17 -1.23 -10.43
CA TYR A 38 -7.60 -0.39 -11.50
C TYR A 38 -8.18 -0.78 -12.86
N ARG A 39 -8.23 -2.07 -13.16
CA ARG A 39 -8.79 -2.56 -14.42
C ARG A 39 -10.27 -2.21 -14.57
N ASP A 40 -11.04 -2.35 -13.49
CA ASP A 40 -12.49 -2.14 -13.55
C ASP A 40 -12.86 -0.66 -13.67
N GLU A 41 -12.07 0.23 -13.06
CA GLU A 41 -12.41 1.65 -12.96
C GLU A 41 -11.62 2.56 -13.90
N ILE A 42 -10.47 2.11 -14.43
CA ILE A 42 -9.59 2.94 -15.25
C ILE A 42 -9.44 2.31 -16.63
N LEU A 43 -9.91 3.01 -17.66
CA LEU A 43 -9.94 2.50 -19.04
C LEU A 43 -8.55 2.06 -19.51
N ASP A 44 -7.50 2.83 -19.26
CA ASP A 44 -6.15 2.51 -19.71
C ASP A 44 -5.63 1.18 -19.12
N TYR A 45 -6.12 0.77 -17.96
CA TYR A 45 -5.72 -0.49 -17.32
C TYR A 45 -6.50 -1.71 -17.83
N ARG A 46 -7.63 -1.50 -18.52
CA ARG A 46 -8.45 -2.61 -19.05
C ARG A 46 -7.77 -3.40 -20.14
N SER A 47 -6.97 -2.73 -20.95
CA SER A 47 -6.24 -3.37 -22.05
C SER A 47 -4.87 -3.90 -21.64
N MET A 48 -4.48 -3.70 -20.38
CA MET A 48 -3.20 -4.18 -19.88
C MET A 48 -3.24 -5.71 -19.73
N PRO A 49 -2.20 -6.44 -20.24
CA PRO A 49 -2.14 -7.88 -20.05
C PRO A 49 -2.14 -8.27 -18.57
N ASP A 50 -2.78 -9.38 -18.22
CA ASP A 50 -2.86 -9.86 -16.85
C ASP A 50 -1.49 -10.08 -16.22
N GLU A 51 -0.51 -10.52 -17.00
CA GLU A 51 0.87 -10.72 -16.53
C GLU A 51 1.50 -9.43 -16.00
N ILE A 52 1.21 -8.30 -16.63
CA ILE A 52 1.69 -6.99 -16.18
C ILE A 52 0.84 -6.50 -15.01
N LEU A 53 -0.47 -6.61 -15.13
CA LEU A 53 -1.42 -6.10 -14.12
C LEU A 53 -1.22 -6.80 -12.77
N TYR A 54 -1.24 -8.12 -12.76
CA TYR A 54 -1.11 -8.91 -11.52
C TYR A 54 0.33 -9.22 -11.13
N GLY A 55 1.27 -9.12 -12.08
CA GLY A 55 2.69 -9.27 -11.81
C GLY A 55 3.32 -7.98 -11.33
N ASP A 56 3.45 -6.99 -12.23
CA ASP A 56 4.19 -5.76 -11.91
C ASP A 56 3.34 -4.73 -11.14
N VAL A 57 2.15 -4.43 -11.62
CA VAL A 57 1.30 -3.40 -11.00
C VAL A 57 0.88 -3.79 -9.59
N ALA A 58 0.42 -5.02 -9.41
CA ALA A 58 0.03 -5.52 -8.09
C ALA A 58 1.22 -5.55 -7.13
N VAL A 59 2.38 -5.99 -7.58
CA VAL A 59 3.60 -6.07 -6.76
C VAL A 59 4.03 -4.67 -6.30
N VAL A 60 4.03 -3.68 -7.18
CA VAL A 60 4.39 -2.30 -6.82
C VAL A 60 3.37 -1.70 -5.85
N SER A 61 2.08 -1.97 -6.04
CA SER A 61 1.04 -1.50 -5.13
C SER A 61 1.22 -2.07 -3.71
N VAL A 62 1.58 -3.35 -3.61
CA VAL A 62 1.89 -4.00 -2.33
C VAL A 62 3.16 -3.41 -1.72
N LEU A 63 4.20 -3.20 -2.52
CA LEU A 63 5.45 -2.60 -2.04
C LEU A 63 5.19 -1.22 -1.43
N ASN A 64 4.38 -0.39 -2.09
CA ASN A 64 3.99 0.92 -1.56
C ASN A 64 3.28 0.79 -0.22
N PHE A 65 2.39 -0.19 -0.08
CA PHE A 65 1.65 -0.43 1.16
C PHE A 65 2.60 -0.88 2.27
N GLN A 66 3.52 -1.79 1.97
CA GLN A 66 4.53 -2.26 2.93
C GLN A 66 5.41 -1.12 3.43
N VAL A 67 5.83 -0.23 2.53
CA VAL A 67 6.62 0.95 2.89
C VAL A 67 5.84 1.88 3.81
N LEU A 68 4.57 2.12 3.52
CA LEU A 68 3.71 2.93 4.38
C LEU A 68 3.59 2.32 5.78
N LEU A 69 3.33 1.01 5.86
CA LEU A 69 3.22 0.31 7.13
C LEU A 69 4.52 0.37 7.93
N ALA A 70 5.66 0.17 7.28
CA ALA A 70 6.96 0.25 7.92
C ALA A 70 7.24 1.66 8.45
N THR A 71 6.89 2.69 7.69
CA THR A 71 7.05 4.09 8.09
C THR A 71 6.21 4.41 9.32
N VAL A 72 4.95 3.96 9.34
CA VAL A 72 4.05 4.14 10.48
C VAL A 72 4.58 3.40 11.72
N GLU A 73 5.07 2.18 11.53
CA GLU A 73 5.57 1.34 12.62
C GLU A 73 6.87 1.86 13.22
N THR A 74 7.81 2.28 12.38
CA THR A 74 9.17 2.65 12.81
C THR A 74 9.40 4.16 12.93
N GLY A 75 8.59 4.98 12.26
CA GLY A 75 8.83 6.41 12.15
C GLY A 75 10.01 6.78 11.25
N ALA A 76 10.64 5.80 10.60
CA ALA A 76 11.79 6.05 9.75
C ALA A 76 11.37 6.66 8.41
N PRO A 77 12.21 7.51 7.79
CA PRO A 77 11.92 8.04 6.46
C PRO A 77 11.98 6.93 5.40
N ILE A 78 11.30 7.16 4.27
CA ILE A 78 11.31 6.21 3.15
C ILE A 78 12.71 6.16 2.55
N PRO A 79 13.31 4.95 2.40
CA PRO A 79 14.65 4.82 1.81
C PRO A 79 14.69 5.36 0.37
N ALA A 80 15.82 5.98 -0.01
CA ALA A 80 16.00 6.51 -1.36
C ALA A 80 15.87 5.43 -2.44
N THR A 81 16.29 4.21 -2.17
CA THR A 81 16.16 3.07 -3.09
C THR A 81 14.71 2.75 -3.41
N VAL A 82 13.81 2.89 -2.44
CA VAL A 82 12.37 2.69 -2.64
C VAL A 82 11.79 3.81 -3.49
N ILE A 83 12.16 5.07 -3.22
CA ILE A 83 11.72 6.22 -4.02
C ILE A 83 12.13 6.03 -5.48
N ASP A 84 13.36 5.58 -5.73
CA ASP A 84 13.85 5.31 -7.08
C ASP A 84 13.05 4.21 -7.77
N GLU A 85 12.68 3.15 -7.06
CA GLU A 85 11.82 2.10 -7.61
C GLU A 85 10.44 2.61 -7.97
N LEU A 86 9.86 3.49 -7.15
CA LEU A 86 8.56 4.10 -7.45
C LEU A 86 8.62 4.96 -8.71
N ARG A 87 9.71 5.71 -8.90
CA ARG A 87 9.93 6.51 -10.11
C ARG A 87 10.06 5.61 -11.34
N ARG A 88 10.81 4.54 -11.24
CA ARG A 88 10.96 3.56 -12.33
C ARG A 88 9.62 2.91 -12.67
N SER A 89 8.83 2.57 -11.67
CA SER A 89 7.48 2.03 -11.86
C SER A 89 6.59 3.01 -12.64
N ALA A 90 6.57 4.29 -12.25
CA ALA A 90 5.80 5.30 -12.95
C ALA A 90 6.24 5.44 -14.40
N ALA A 91 7.54 5.42 -14.67
CA ALA A 91 8.08 5.46 -16.03
C ALA A 91 7.63 4.24 -16.85
N ARG A 92 7.62 3.06 -16.26
CA ARG A 92 7.12 1.84 -16.93
C ARG A 92 5.66 1.98 -17.32
N ARG A 93 4.80 2.57 -16.45
CA ARG A 93 3.38 2.79 -16.77
C ARG A 93 3.22 3.70 -17.98
N VAL A 94 3.99 4.79 -18.05
CA VAL A 94 3.98 5.69 -19.21
C VAL A 94 4.36 4.95 -20.49
N HIS A 95 5.42 4.13 -20.46
CA HIS A 95 5.84 3.31 -21.60
C HIS A 95 4.78 2.27 -22.00
N GLN A 96 3.96 1.82 -21.07
CA GLN A 96 2.88 0.88 -21.32
C GLN A 96 1.60 1.56 -21.84
N GLY A 97 1.65 2.86 -22.11
CA GLY A 97 0.52 3.59 -22.64
C GLY A 97 -0.48 4.12 -21.61
N ILE A 98 -0.11 4.10 -20.33
CA ILE A 98 -0.93 4.68 -19.26
C ILE A 98 -0.75 6.19 -19.25
N SER A 99 -1.84 6.94 -19.41
CA SER A 99 -1.80 8.40 -19.34
C SER A 99 -1.49 8.87 -17.91
N LEU A 100 -0.98 10.10 -17.78
CA LEU A 100 -0.75 10.69 -16.47
C LEU A 100 -2.06 10.79 -15.67
N GLU A 101 -3.15 11.14 -16.32
CA GLU A 101 -4.47 11.21 -15.70
C GLU A 101 -4.88 9.86 -15.12
N SER A 102 -4.71 8.78 -15.89
CA SER A 102 -5.00 7.41 -15.42
C SER A 102 -4.09 6.98 -14.29
N LEU A 103 -2.82 7.35 -14.34
CA LEU A 103 -1.86 7.05 -13.28
C LEU A 103 -2.26 7.74 -11.97
N LEU A 104 -2.64 9.01 -12.03
CA LEU A 104 -3.12 9.75 -10.86
C LEU A 104 -4.43 9.18 -10.32
N HIS A 105 -5.31 8.71 -11.19
CA HIS A 105 -6.54 8.02 -10.78
C HIS A 105 -6.20 6.73 -10.02
N ALA A 106 -5.24 5.95 -10.51
CA ALA A 106 -4.78 4.74 -9.81
C ALA A 106 -4.24 5.06 -8.42
N TYR A 107 -3.46 6.13 -8.27
CA TYR A 107 -2.98 6.56 -6.96
C TYR A 107 -4.11 6.94 -6.00
N ARG A 108 -5.15 7.61 -6.50
CA ARG A 108 -6.32 7.93 -5.66
C ARG A 108 -7.06 6.67 -5.21
N LEU A 109 -7.24 5.70 -6.10
CA LEU A 109 -7.85 4.42 -5.76
C LEU A 109 -7.01 3.66 -4.74
N TRP A 110 -5.68 3.69 -4.89
CA TRP A 110 -4.77 3.10 -3.93
C TRP A 110 -4.93 3.72 -2.54
N CYS A 111 -4.95 5.05 -2.46
CA CYS A 111 -5.15 5.76 -1.19
C CYS A 111 -6.49 5.39 -0.53
N GLN A 112 -7.58 5.36 -1.31
CA GLN A 112 -8.90 4.96 -0.81
C GLN A 112 -8.89 3.53 -0.27
N TYR A 113 -8.29 2.61 -1.02
CA TYR A 113 -8.24 1.21 -0.63
C TYR A 113 -7.38 0.99 0.61
N VAL A 114 -6.24 1.68 0.71
CA VAL A 114 -5.39 1.64 1.89
C VAL A 114 -6.16 2.13 3.12
N TRP A 115 -6.85 3.26 3.00
CA TRP A 115 -7.67 3.81 4.09
C TRP A 115 -8.76 2.84 4.53
N GLU A 116 -9.52 2.29 3.58
CA GLU A 116 -10.55 1.29 3.87
C GLU A 116 -9.98 0.05 4.57
N THR A 117 -8.85 -0.45 4.07
CA THR A 117 -8.20 -1.63 4.63
C THR A 117 -7.73 -1.40 6.06
N VAL A 118 -7.07 -0.28 6.31
CA VAL A 118 -6.57 0.08 7.64
C VAL A 118 -7.73 0.26 8.62
N THR A 119 -8.76 1.01 8.23
CA THR A 119 -9.91 1.27 9.12
C THR A 119 -10.73 0.01 9.40
N THR A 120 -10.94 -0.83 8.40
CA THR A 120 -11.64 -2.11 8.56
C THR A 120 -10.85 -3.05 9.48
N THR A 121 -9.54 -3.17 9.25
CA THR A 121 -8.68 -4.01 10.07
C THR A 121 -8.63 -3.52 11.52
N ALA A 122 -8.60 -2.20 11.73
CA ALA A 122 -8.64 -1.61 13.07
C ALA A 122 -9.94 -1.97 13.81
N ARG A 123 -11.08 -1.96 13.11
CA ARG A 123 -12.36 -2.35 13.69
C ARG A 123 -12.39 -3.83 14.06
N GLU A 124 -11.90 -4.68 13.17
CA GLU A 124 -11.80 -6.13 13.42
C GLU A 124 -10.90 -6.41 14.61
N SER A 125 -9.78 -5.73 14.70
CA SER A 125 -8.83 -5.87 15.81
C SER A 125 -9.47 -5.49 17.15
N ARG A 126 -10.30 -4.45 17.18
CA ARG A 126 -11.01 -4.05 18.40
C ARG A 126 -12.08 -5.04 18.84
N ARG A 127 -12.75 -5.68 17.87
CA ARG A 127 -13.78 -6.72 18.19
C ARG A 127 -13.18 -7.95 18.82
N ASP A 128 -11.93 -8.26 18.51
CA ASP A 128 -11.24 -9.43 19.02
C ASP A 128 -10.62 -9.21 20.42
N GLU A 129 -10.71 -7.99 20.93
CA GLU A 129 -10.36 -7.68 22.33
C GLU A 129 -11.57 -8.02 23.24
#